data_f30c469207e5d7cdd7b3c296e0b6a969
#
_entry.id   f30c469207e5d7cdd7b3c296e0b6a969
#
_cell.length_a   1.000
_cell.length_b   1.000
_cell.length_c   1.000
_cell.angle_alpha   90.00
_cell.angle_beta   90.00
_cell.angle_gamma   90.00
#
_symmetry.space_group_name_H-M   'P 1'
#
loop_
_entity.id
_entity.type
_entity.pdbx_description
1 polymer ?
#
loop_
_entity_poly.entity_id
_entity_poly.type
_entity_poly.pdbx_seq_one_letter_code
_entity_poly.pdbx_strand_id
1 'polypeptide(L)'
;MIKDALWSQFGASLDMLENAIHMCPDEHWDTALDFWYLSFHCLFWTDYYLSVEPNKFEPPKPFTFSEFDPTGKKPDRTYTRSEILAYLEHCRQKARKHIREFTPSRMNARWINESKNFSFLEILLYNMRHIQHHVAQLNLYLRQTIDRAPKWVSQVKK
;
A
#
# COMPACT_ATOMS: atom_id res chain seq x y z
N MET A 1 -18.42 -7.87 12.90
CA MET A 1 -19.07 -6.85 12.01
C MET A 1 -18.10 -5.79 11.50
N ILE A 2 -17.55 -4.87 12.33
CA ILE A 2 -16.63 -3.82 11.81
C ILE A 2 -15.31 -4.39 11.26
N LYS A 3 -14.73 -5.38 11.90
CA LYS A 3 -13.49 -6.04 11.45
C LYS A 3 -13.67 -6.69 10.07
N ASP A 4 -14.79 -7.35 9.85
CA ASP A 4 -15.07 -8.03 8.58
C ASP A 4 -15.23 -7.02 7.46
N ALA A 5 -15.94 -5.91 7.71
CA ALA A 5 -16.09 -4.82 6.76
C ALA A 5 -14.74 -4.15 6.45
N LEU A 6 -13.94 -3.85 7.48
CA LEU A 6 -12.61 -3.25 7.32
C LEU A 6 -11.68 -4.17 6.50
N TRP A 7 -11.63 -5.47 6.85
CA TRP A 7 -10.81 -6.40 6.11
C TRP A 7 -11.31 -6.59 4.67
N SER A 8 -12.63 -6.73 4.51
CA SER A 8 -13.26 -6.87 3.19
C SER A 8 -12.83 -5.75 2.24
N GLN A 9 -12.79 -4.50 2.71
CA GLN A 9 -12.48 -3.34 1.87
C GLN A 9 -10.97 -3.05 1.81
N PHE A 10 -10.25 -3.15 2.91
CA PHE A 10 -8.81 -2.96 2.92
C PHE A 10 -8.10 -4.04 2.07
N GLY A 11 -8.48 -5.30 2.24
CA GLY A 11 -7.97 -6.39 1.43
C GLY A 11 -8.30 -6.22 -0.05
N ALA A 12 -9.51 -5.76 -0.40
CA ALA A 12 -9.90 -5.47 -1.78
C ALA A 12 -9.02 -4.38 -2.41
N SER A 13 -8.63 -3.35 -1.65
CA SER A 13 -7.71 -2.32 -2.15
C SER A 13 -6.32 -2.87 -2.44
N LEU A 14 -5.81 -3.80 -1.63
CA LEU A 14 -4.56 -4.51 -1.89
C LEU A 14 -4.67 -5.47 -3.07
N ASP A 15 -5.80 -6.18 -3.23
CA ASP A 15 -6.04 -7.03 -4.39
C ASP A 15 -6.06 -6.22 -5.70
N MET A 16 -6.60 -5.01 -5.68
CA MET A 16 -6.56 -4.10 -6.83
C MET A 16 -5.13 -3.67 -7.17
N LEU A 17 -4.31 -3.37 -6.15
CA LEU A 17 -2.89 -3.06 -6.36
C LEU A 17 -2.14 -4.25 -6.95
N GLU A 18 -2.35 -5.45 -6.39
CA GLU A 18 -1.75 -6.69 -6.88
C GLU A 18 -2.10 -6.96 -8.34
N ASN A 19 -3.38 -6.81 -8.70
CA ASN A 19 -3.84 -6.99 -10.07
C ASN A 19 -3.20 -6.00 -11.05
N ALA A 20 -2.99 -4.74 -10.63
CA ALA A 20 -2.30 -3.73 -11.44
C ALA A 20 -0.83 -4.11 -11.65
N ILE A 21 -0.13 -4.54 -10.59
CA ILE A 21 1.27 -4.98 -10.65
C ILE A 21 1.43 -6.18 -11.60
N HIS A 22 0.53 -7.17 -11.52
CA HIS A 22 0.56 -8.33 -12.42
C HIS A 22 0.25 -7.99 -13.88
N MET A 23 -0.62 -7.00 -14.12
CA MET A 23 -1.01 -6.61 -15.48
C MET A 23 0.03 -5.75 -16.20
N CYS A 24 0.92 -5.07 -15.47
CA CYS A 24 1.96 -4.24 -16.07
C CYS A 24 2.92 -5.08 -16.91
N PRO A 25 3.10 -4.83 -18.21
CA PRO A 25 4.11 -5.49 -19.01
C PRO A 25 5.53 -5.15 -18.54
N ASP A 26 6.50 -6.02 -18.80
CA ASP A 26 7.88 -5.82 -18.35
C ASP A 26 8.51 -4.56 -18.98
N GLU A 27 8.20 -4.27 -20.25
CA GLU A 27 8.65 -3.06 -20.95
C GLU A 27 8.11 -1.75 -20.36
N HIS A 28 7.05 -1.82 -19.53
CA HIS A 28 6.46 -0.66 -18.85
C HIS A 28 6.81 -0.58 -17.37
N TRP A 29 7.57 -1.54 -16.85
CA TRP A 29 7.88 -1.62 -15.41
C TRP A 29 8.76 -0.45 -14.94
N ASP A 30 9.80 -0.14 -15.72
CA ASP A 30 10.78 0.92 -15.40
C ASP A 30 10.86 1.93 -16.56
N THR A 31 9.83 2.74 -16.70
CA THR A 31 9.69 3.77 -17.74
C THR A 31 9.44 5.14 -17.12
N ALA A 32 9.15 6.14 -17.92
CA ALA A 32 8.97 7.53 -17.51
C ALA A 32 7.93 7.73 -16.38
N LEU A 33 6.92 6.86 -16.24
CA LEU A 33 5.98 6.89 -15.11
C LEU A 33 6.56 6.19 -13.87
N ASP A 34 7.62 5.41 -13.99
CA ASP A 34 8.16 4.63 -12.86
C ASP A 34 7.08 3.75 -12.20
N PHE A 35 6.45 2.85 -12.97
CA PHE A 35 5.38 2.00 -12.45
C PHE A 35 5.81 1.23 -11.18
N TRP A 36 7.05 0.71 -11.20
CA TRP A 36 7.65 0.06 -10.05
C TRP A 36 7.78 1.00 -8.84
N TYR A 37 8.20 2.25 -9.08
CA TYR A 37 8.41 3.22 -8.01
C TYR A 37 7.08 3.64 -7.37
N LEU A 38 6.05 3.89 -8.17
CA LEU A 38 4.72 4.22 -7.64
C LEU A 38 4.13 3.05 -6.85
N SER A 39 4.38 1.82 -7.29
CA SER A 39 4.00 0.60 -6.53
C SER A 39 4.76 0.50 -5.21
N PHE A 40 6.08 0.74 -5.22
CA PHE A 40 6.91 0.80 -4.01
C PHE A 40 6.43 1.90 -3.06
N HIS A 41 6.27 3.12 -3.55
CA HIS A 41 5.76 4.27 -2.80
C HIS A 41 4.44 3.93 -2.09
N CYS A 42 3.50 3.38 -2.83
CA CYS A 42 2.21 2.96 -2.27
C CYS A 42 2.38 1.96 -1.11
N LEU A 43 3.23 0.95 -1.28
CA LEU A 43 3.46 -0.09 -0.27
C LEU A 43 4.27 0.41 0.93
N PHE A 44 5.28 1.24 0.71
CA PHE A 44 6.08 1.83 1.79
C PHE A 44 5.19 2.63 2.76
N TRP A 45 4.36 3.53 2.24
CA TRP A 45 3.44 4.31 3.06
C TRP A 45 2.32 3.46 3.65
N THR A 46 1.86 2.43 2.93
CA THR A 46 0.90 1.46 3.48
C THR A 46 1.46 0.76 4.71
N ASP A 47 2.70 0.29 4.65
CA ASP A 47 3.39 -0.38 5.75
C ASP A 47 3.65 0.58 6.92
N TYR A 48 4.10 1.80 6.61
CA TYR A 48 4.30 2.86 7.61
C TYR A 48 3.02 3.19 8.38
N TYR A 49 1.91 3.40 7.69
CA TYR A 49 0.62 3.69 8.33
C TYR A 49 0.03 2.50 9.11
N LEU A 50 0.48 1.30 8.83
CA LEU A 50 0.17 0.10 9.62
C LEU A 50 1.09 -0.08 10.84
N SER A 51 2.07 0.77 11.06
CA SER A 51 2.96 0.66 12.21
C SER A 51 2.27 1.11 13.49
N VAL A 52 2.44 0.33 14.58
CA VAL A 52 1.90 0.71 15.90
C VAL A 52 2.69 1.88 16.47
N GLU A 53 4.00 1.87 16.25
CA GLU A 53 4.95 2.89 16.67
C GLU A 53 5.64 3.46 15.44
N PRO A 54 5.09 4.52 14.79
CA PRO A 54 5.66 5.04 13.54
C PRO A 54 7.11 5.50 13.66
N ASN A 55 7.55 5.96 14.84
CA ASN A 55 8.93 6.36 15.07
C ASN A 55 9.94 5.19 15.11
N LYS A 56 9.46 3.96 15.18
CA LYS A 56 10.28 2.72 15.14
C LYS A 56 10.05 1.93 13.84
N PHE A 57 9.43 2.55 12.86
CA PHE A 57 9.17 1.91 11.58
C PHE A 57 10.48 1.59 10.86
N GLU A 58 10.56 0.36 10.35
CA GLU A 58 11.60 -0.10 9.43
C GLU A 58 10.94 -0.89 8.30
N PRO A 59 11.21 -0.53 7.03
CA PRO A 59 10.71 -1.31 5.91
C PRO A 59 11.41 -2.68 5.87
N PRO A 60 10.76 -3.73 5.36
CA PRO A 60 11.43 -5.02 5.22
C PRO A 60 12.56 -4.94 4.17
N LYS A 61 13.62 -5.73 4.35
CA LYS A 61 14.68 -5.83 3.32
C LYS A 61 14.11 -6.41 2.02
N PRO A 62 14.54 -5.94 0.86
CA PRO A 62 15.67 -5.02 0.61
C PRO A 62 15.28 -3.53 0.53
N PHE A 63 14.08 -3.14 0.94
CA PHE A 63 13.56 -1.78 0.79
C PHE A 63 14.27 -0.80 1.72
N THR A 64 14.38 0.46 1.26
CA THR A 64 15.12 1.53 1.94
C THR A 64 14.17 2.60 2.46
N PHE A 65 14.71 3.53 3.26
CA PHE A 65 14.00 4.71 3.76
C PHE A 65 13.94 5.87 2.76
N SER A 66 14.14 5.63 1.46
CA SER A 66 14.15 6.67 0.43
C SER A 66 12.91 7.56 0.43
N GLU A 67 11.75 7.03 0.83
CA GLU A 67 10.51 7.79 0.94
C GLU A 67 10.52 8.87 2.04
N PHE A 68 11.45 8.76 3.00
CA PHE A 68 11.66 9.78 4.03
C PHE A 68 12.75 10.80 3.66
N ASP A 69 13.39 10.65 2.50
CA ASP A 69 14.39 11.62 2.05
C ASP A 69 13.69 12.93 1.64
N PRO A 70 14.00 14.06 2.31
CA PRO A 70 13.35 15.35 2.03
C PRO A 70 13.69 15.90 0.64
N THR A 71 14.73 15.38 -0.02
CA THR A 71 15.10 15.75 -1.40
C THR A 71 14.32 14.99 -2.45
N GLY A 72 13.51 13.99 -2.05
CA GLY A 72 12.76 13.12 -2.97
C GLY A 72 13.65 12.13 -3.72
N LYS A 73 14.82 11.78 -3.16
CA LYS A 73 15.73 10.81 -3.78
C LYS A 73 15.06 9.44 -3.84
N LYS A 74 14.99 8.88 -5.04
CA LYS A 74 14.50 7.52 -5.26
C LYS A 74 15.52 6.48 -4.75
N PRO A 75 15.10 5.20 -4.57
CA PRO A 75 16.04 4.11 -4.32
C PRO A 75 17.14 4.05 -5.38
N ASP A 76 18.33 3.58 -4.98
CA ASP A 76 19.50 3.53 -5.87
C ASP A 76 19.37 2.48 -7.00
N ARG A 77 18.33 1.66 -6.97
CA ARG A 77 18.00 0.68 -8.02
C ARG A 77 16.50 0.47 -8.18
N THR A 78 16.11 -0.01 -9.34
CA THR A 78 14.75 -0.51 -9.59
C THR A 78 14.49 -1.79 -8.78
N TYR A 79 13.36 -1.84 -8.06
CA TYR A 79 12.90 -3.08 -7.43
C TYR A 79 12.18 -3.96 -8.46
N THR A 80 12.45 -5.25 -8.38
CA THR A 80 11.80 -6.23 -9.26
C THR A 80 10.33 -6.41 -8.90
N ARG A 81 9.54 -6.90 -9.85
CA ARG A 81 8.13 -7.23 -9.62
C ARG A 81 7.94 -8.22 -8.47
N SER A 82 8.80 -9.23 -8.36
CA SER A 82 8.72 -10.22 -7.28
C SER A 82 9.02 -9.61 -5.92
N GLU A 83 9.97 -8.67 -5.82
CA GLU A 83 10.22 -7.93 -4.58
C GLU A 83 9.00 -7.09 -4.17
N ILE A 84 8.41 -6.36 -5.12
CA ILE A 84 7.21 -5.55 -4.87
C ILE A 84 6.02 -6.41 -4.45
N LEU A 85 5.80 -7.57 -5.09
CA LEU A 85 4.74 -8.50 -4.67
C LEU A 85 5.00 -9.11 -3.29
N ALA A 86 6.26 -9.38 -2.93
CA ALA A 86 6.62 -9.82 -1.58
C ALA A 86 6.33 -8.73 -0.54
N TYR A 87 6.59 -7.47 -0.87
CA TYR A 87 6.23 -6.34 0.01
C TYR A 87 4.72 -6.18 0.15
N LEU A 88 3.98 -6.35 -0.93
CA LEU A 88 2.51 -6.33 -0.89
C LEU A 88 1.97 -7.41 0.06
N GLU A 89 2.50 -8.61 -0.01
CA GLU A 89 2.09 -9.70 0.89
C GLU A 89 2.46 -9.40 2.36
N HIS A 90 3.63 -8.82 2.62
CA HIS A 90 3.99 -8.30 3.94
C HIS A 90 2.94 -7.30 4.47
N CYS A 91 2.57 -6.31 3.67
CA CYS A 91 1.54 -5.33 4.01
C CYS A 91 0.17 -6.00 4.26
N ARG A 92 -0.19 -6.99 3.42
CA ARG A 92 -1.44 -7.75 3.53
C ARG A 92 -1.53 -8.49 4.86
N GLN A 93 -0.49 -9.21 5.22
CA GLN A 93 -0.42 -9.95 6.49
C GLN A 93 -0.48 -9.01 7.69
N LYS A 94 0.27 -7.90 7.64
CA LYS A 94 0.29 -6.89 8.69
C LYS A 94 -1.09 -6.25 8.88
N ALA A 95 -1.76 -5.83 7.80
CA ALA A 95 -3.10 -5.27 7.85
C ALA A 95 -4.12 -6.28 8.42
N ARG A 96 -4.09 -7.53 7.92
CA ARG A 96 -4.99 -8.58 8.39
C ARG A 96 -4.82 -8.86 9.89
N LYS A 97 -3.58 -8.91 10.36
CA LYS A 97 -3.27 -9.07 11.79
C LYS A 97 -3.85 -7.91 12.59
N HIS A 98 -3.56 -6.67 12.21
CA HIS A 98 -4.05 -5.47 12.93
C HIS A 98 -5.57 -5.43 13.01
N ILE A 99 -6.26 -5.67 11.88
CA ILE A 99 -7.73 -5.64 11.83
C ILE A 99 -8.33 -6.76 12.70
N ARG A 100 -7.74 -7.97 12.68
CA ARG A 100 -8.18 -9.10 13.51
C ARG A 100 -8.06 -8.79 15.00
N GLU A 101 -7.01 -8.08 15.40
CA GLU A 101 -6.71 -7.74 16.78
C GLU A 101 -7.44 -6.47 17.28
N PHE A 102 -8.27 -5.82 16.46
CA PHE A 102 -8.99 -4.63 16.84
C PHE A 102 -9.95 -4.89 18.02
N THR A 103 -9.80 -4.06 19.04
CA THR A 103 -10.74 -3.88 20.14
C THR A 103 -11.22 -2.42 20.15
N PRO A 104 -12.33 -2.06 20.81
CA PRO A 104 -12.74 -0.66 20.94
C PRO A 104 -11.64 0.25 21.50
N SER A 105 -10.87 -0.23 22.47
CA SER A 105 -9.72 0.51 23.01
C SER A 105 -8.64 0.74 21.95
N ARG A 106 -8.28 -0.28 21.18
CA ARG A 106 -7.25 -0.17 20.13
C ARG A 106 -7.70 0.70 18.96
N MET A 107 -8.98 0.64 18.59
CA MET A 107 -9.53 1.52 17.54
C MET A 107 -9.38 3.00 17.90
N ASN A 108 -9.53 3.36 19.17
CA ASN A 108 -9.44 4.72 19.67
C ASN A 108 -8.01 5.14 20.08
N ALA A 109 -7.06 4.19 20.19
CA ALA A 109 -5.67 4.51 20.49
C ALA A 109 -5.11 5.45 19.42
N ARG A 110 -4.17 6.32 19.83
CA ARG A 110 -3.66 7.36 18.94
C ARG A 110 -2.46 6.84 18.13
N TRP A 111 -2.53 7.09 16.84
CA TRP A 111 -1.42 7.00 15.91
C TRP A 111 -0.89 8.41 15.65
N ILE A 112 0.35 8.66 16.07
CA ILE A 112 0.91 10.03 16.07
C ILE A 112 2.27 10.02 15.38
N ASN A 113 2.47 10.93 14.45
CA ASN A 113 3.77 11.32 13.89
C ASN A 113 3.86 12.86 13.86
N GLU A 114 4.89 13.40 13.21
CA GLU A 114 5.14 14.84 13.13
C GLU A 114 3.96 15.65 12.52
N SER A 115 3.18 15.03 11.64
CA SER A 115 2.13 15.72 10.86
C SER A 115 0.71 15.22 11.14
N LYS A 116 0.53 14.11 11.83
CA LYS A 116 -0.78 13.46 12.02
C LYS A 116 -0.98 13.02 13.46
N ASN A 117 -2.21 13.16 13.92
CA ASN A 117 -2.70 12.66 15.21
C ASN A 117 -4.08 12.05 14.99
N PHE A 118 -4.11 10.80 14.51
CA PHE A 118 -5.33 10.08 14.16
C PHE A 118 -5.64 8.98 15.18
N SER A 119 -6.89 8.51 15.21
CA SER A 119 -7.17 7.22 15.83
C SER A 119 -6.64 6.07 14.94
N PHE A 120 -6.45 4.88 15.52
CA PHE A 120 -6.04 3.71 14.72
C PHE A 120 -7.08 3.36 13.65
N LEU A 121 -8.36 3.56 13.90
CA LEU A 121 -9.39 3.38 12.90
C LEU A 121 -9.23 4.42 11.76
N GLU A 122 -8.99 5.66 12.11
CA GLU A 122 -8.84 6.75 11.14
C GLU A 122 -7.61 6.57 10.25
N ILE A 123 -6.45 6.21 10.83
CA ILE A 123 -5.26 5.96 10.00
C ILE A 123 -5.43 4.74 9.08
N LEU A 124 -6.22 3.74 9.48
CA LEU A 124 -6.53 2.60 8.61
C LEU A 124 -7.40 3.02 7.41
N LEU A 125 -8.43 3.85 7.64
CA LEU A 125 -9.26 4.41 6.56
C LEU A 125 -8.46 5.35 5.65
N TYR A 126 -7.60 6.17 6.22
CA TYR A 126 -6.68 7.02 5.48
C TYR A 126 -5.75 6.20 4.58
N ASN A 127 -5.16 5.13 5.12
CA ASN A 127 -4.28 4.22 4.40
C ASN A 127 -5.01 3.54 3.22
N MET A 128 -6.22 3.06 3.45
CA MET A 128 -7.03 2.47 2.36
C MET A 128 -7.29 3.48 1.23
N ARG A 129 -7.59 4.74 1.55
CA ARG A 129 -7.76 5.81 0.55
C ARG A 129 -6.46 6.08 -0.21
N HIS A 130 -5.31 6.06 0.48
CA HIS A 130 -4.00 6.21 -0.12
C HIS A 130 -3.71 5.08 -1.12
N ILE A 131 -3.96 3.81 -0.76
CA ILE A 131 -3.83 2.68 -1.68
C ILE A 131 -4.69 2.91 -2.93
N GLN A 132 -5.98 3.22 -2.76
CA GLN A 132 -6.90 3.43 -3.89
C GLN A 132 -6.51 4.61 -4.78
N HIS A 133 -5.96 5.67 -4.21
CA HIS A 133 -5.44 6.81 -4.97
C HIS A 133 -4.33 6.37 -5.94
N HIS A 134 -3.35 5.61 -5.48
CA HIS A 134 -2.24 5.15 -6.31
C HIS A 134 -2.64 4.02 -7.27
N VAL A 135 -3.52 3.13 -6.87
CA VAL A 135 -4.10 2.12 -7.77
C VAL A 135 -4.82 2.77 -8.94
N ALA A 136 -5.56 3.86 -8.70
CA ALA A 136 -6.23 4.58 -9.78
C ALA A 136 -5.23 5.18 -10.78
N GLN A 137 -4.09 5.70 -10.31
CA GLN A 137 -3.01 6.20 -11.18
C GLN A 137 -2.38 5.07 -12.01
N LEU A 138 -2.07 3.93 -11.39
CA LEU A 138 -1.53 2.76 -12.08
C LEU A 138 -2.51 2.22 -13.13
N ASN A 139 -3.80 2.12 -12.79
CA ASN A 139 -4.83 1.65 -13.71
C ASN A 139 -5.06 2.63 -14.87
N LEU A 140 -4.99 3.94 -14.63
CA LEU A 140 -5.06 4.94 -15.70
C LEU A 140 -3.88 4.79 -16.67
N TYR A 141 -2.67 4.62 -16.13
CA TYR A 141 -1.49 4.38 -16.95
C TYR A 141 -1.65 3.14 -17.83
N LEU A 142 -2.10 2.01 -17.27
CA LEU A 142 -2.33 0.79 -18.04
C LEU A 142 -3.38 1.00 -19.14
N ARG A 143 -4.47 1.73 -18.88
CA ARG A 143 -5.45 2.06 -19.92
C ARG A 143 -4.85 2.87 -21.05
N GLN A 144 -3.99 3.82 -20.74
CA GLN A 144 -3.38 4.72 -21.73
C GLN A 144 -2.28 4.04 -22.55
N THR A 145 -1.58 3.06 -21.97
CA THR A 145 -0.42 2.43 -22.61
C THR A 145 -0.72 1.09 -23.26
N ILE A 146 -1.62 0.29 -22.69
CA ILE A 146 -1.97 -1.04 -23.19
C ILE A 146 -3.49 -1.24 -23.43
N ASP A 147 -4.26 -0.15 -23.39
CA ASP A 147 -5.71 -0.11 -23.64
C ASP A 147 -6.55 -1.04 -22.74
N ARG A 148 -6.05 -1.37 -21.55
CA ARG A 148 -6.76 -2.20 -20.58
C ARG A 148 -6.29 -1.92 -19.14
N ALA A 149 -7.16 -2.21 -18.18
CA ALA A 149 -6.83 -2.17 -16.75
C ALA A 149 -7.55 -3.32 -16.02
N PRO A 150 -7.08 -3.72 -14.83
CA PRO A 150 -7.77 -4.70 -14.00
C PRO A 150 -9.22 -4.33 -13.71
N LYS A 151 -10.06 -5.34 -13.54
CA LYS A 151 -11.43 -5.15 -13.10
C LYS A 151 -11.51 -4.67 -11.65
N TRP A 152 -12.60 -4.00 -11.33
CA TRP A 152 -12.90 -3.61 -9.97
C TRP A 152 -13.01 -4.83 -9.04
N VAL A 153 -12.44 -4.73 -7.84
CA VAL A 153 -12.57 -5.71 -6.77
C VAL A 153 -13.50 -5.15 -5.70
N SER A 154 -14.70 -5.69 -5.59
CA SER A 154 -15.73 -5.18 -4.66
C SER A 154 -15.47 -5.59 -3.21
N GLN A 155 -14.79 -6.70 -2.98
CA GLN A 155 -14.40 -7.24 -1.66
C GLN A 155 -13.21 -8.18 -1.80
N VAL A 156 -12.43 -8.32 -0.74
CA VAL A 156 -11.29 -9.25 -0.72
C VAL A 156 -11.75 -10.68 -1.04
N LYS A 157 -10.97 -11.40 -1.81
CA LYS A 157 -11.20 -12.84 -2.04
C LYS A 157 -11.06 -13.59 -0.71
N LYS A 158 -11.99 -14.51 -0.45
CA LYS A 158 -11.98 -15.37 0.73
C LYS A 158 -10.85 -16.38 0.68
#